data_24672a2cbad5961abf7d1a7e5058fde9
#
_entry.id   24672a2cbad5961abf7d1a7e5058fde9
#
_cell.length_a   1.000
_cell.length_b   1.000
_cell.length_c   1.000
_cell.angle_alpha   90.00
_cell.angle_beta   90.00
_cell.angle_gamma   90.00
#
_symmetry.space_group_name_H-M   'P 1'
#
loop_
_entity.id
_entity.type
_entity.pdbx_description
1 polymer ?
#
loop_
_entity_poly.entity_id
_entity_poly.type
_entity_poly.pdbx_seq_one_letter_code
_entity_poly.pdbx_strand_id
1 'polypeptide(L)'
;EDDPTPWFTRANSPAVAKIFEANKHMLRWMKTPQMDEFAAKCAADIIRAHRPDLMLLHLSYVDHQRHRLGVHGDLEHAFRFIDGQMGLVLDALEETGGVENTNIVLLGDHGQLYCDEMFHLNALFHRLGWLQTAEDGSLADYQVYAANCSLSAHIYLRPEVDREMVYCVLLEQQKKYPKYLERIFTKEEAAQMHLTGDFDFVIEAGDRVCFGRALDGEQLITSVNDIKEYKPSVSTHGHLPWKGDKPPFIVAGPNAVSGRIIHGGRLIDHAPTILRLLGLEPIGMDGHPVDALVRP
;
A
#
# COMPACT_ATOMS: atom_id res chain seq x y z
N GLU A 1 -20.35 11.09 5.73
CA GLU A 1 -19.08 10.47 6.16
C GLU A 1 -19.43 9.33 7.08
N ASP A 2 -19.06 8.10 6.72
CA ASP A 2 -19.39 6.91 7.50
C ASP A 2 -18.67 6.95 8.85
N ASP A 3 -19.41 6.82 9.94
CA ASP A 3 -18.84 6.71 11.28
C ASP A 3 -18.12 5.36 11.42
N PRO A 4 -16.80 5.32 11.64
CA PRO A 4 -16.06 4.05 11.75
C PRO A 4 -16.28 3.33 13.09
N THR A 5 -16.96 3.96 14.06
CA THR A 5 -17.18 3.42 15.42
C THR A 5 -17.74 1.98 15.42
N PRO A 6 -18.76 1.63 14.59
CA PRO A 6 -19.28 0.27 14.57
C PRO A 6 -18.25 -0.78 14.16
N TRP A 7 -17.34 -0.45 13.24
CA TRP A 7 -16.26 -1.35 12.80
C TRP A 7 -15.23 -1.56 13.91
N PHE A 8 -14.79 -0.49 14.55
CA PHE A 8 -13.85 -0.56 15.67
C PHE A 8 -14.40 -1.38 16.84
N THR A 9 -15.67 -1.20 17.19
CA THR A 9 -16.31 -1.95 18.27
C THR A 9 -16.44 -3.44 17.96
N ARG A 10 -16.67 -3.80 16.69
CA ARG A 10 -16.81 -5.21 16.28
C ARG A 10 -15.47 -5.93 16.10
N ALA A 11 -14.43 -5.23 15.67
CA ALA A 11 -13.15 -5.80 15.32
C ALA A 11 -12.18 -5.89 16.51
N ASN A 12 -12.44 -5.18 17.62
CA ASN A 12 -11.51 -5.07 18.74
C ASN A 12 -12.01 -5.77 19.99
N SER A 13 -11.06 -6.17 20.85
CA SER A 13 -11.39 -6.62 22.19
C SER A 13 -12.05 -5.49 23.02
N PRO A 14 -12.89 -5.79 24.03
CA PRO A 14 -13.51 -4.77 24.87
C PRO A 14 -12.49 -3.83 25.54
N ALA A 15 -11.27 -4.31 25.81
CA ALA A 15 -10.22 -3.52 26.40
C ALA A 15 -9.68 -2.45 25.43
N VAL A 16 -9.40 -2.84 24.19
CA VAL A 16 -8.95 -1.92 23.12
C VAL A 16 -10.08 -0.98 22.72
N ALA A 17 -11.34 -1.46 22.65
CA ALA A 17 -12.49 -0.62 22.35
C ALA A 17 -12.66 0.54 23.38
N LYS A 18 -12.34 0.35 24.66
CA LYS A 18 -12.34 1.44 25.66
C LYS A 18 -11.29 2.51 25.36
N ILE A 19 -10.11 2.11 24.89
CA ILE A 19 -9.04 3.06 24.51
C ILE A 19 -9.47 3.84 23.28
N PHE A 20 -10.08 3.17 22.29
CA PHE A 20 -10.68 3.83 21.14
C PHE A 20 -11.69 4.89 21.57
N GLU A 21 -12.69 4.53 22.38
CA GLU A 21 -13.73 5.45 22.85
C GLU A 21 -13.16 6.65 23.60
N ALA A 22 -12.13 6.45 24.43
CA ALA A 22 -11.48 7.55 25.15
C ALA A 22 -10.80 8.56 24.22
N ASN A 23 -10.26 8.09 23.08
CA ASN A 23 -9.49 8.91 22.14
C ASN A 23 -10.28 9.32 20.89
N LYS A 24 -11.49 8.82 20.66
CA LYS A 24 -12.21 9.03 19.39
C LYS A 24 -12.52 10.50 19.07
N HIS A 25 -12.49 11.38 20.08
CA HIS A 25 -12.63 12.82 19.88
C HIS A 25 -11.50 13.43 19.02
N MET A 26 -10.34 12.77 18.95
CA MET A 26 -9.22 13.12 18.09
C MET A 26 -9.39 12.62 16.65
N LEU A 27 -10.20 11.57 16.45
CA LEU A 27 -10.35 10.94 15.15
C LEU A 27 -10.97 11.90 14.13
N ARG A 28 -10.30 12.02 13.00
CA ARG A 28 -10.81 12.65 11.79
C ARG A 28 -10.72 11.64 10.66
N TRP A 29 -11.82 10.90 10.45
CA TRP A 29 -11.85 9.79 9.52
C TRP A 29 -11.37 10.20 8.12
N MET A 30 -10.50 9.40 7.53
CA MET A 30 -9.88 9.65 6.21
C MET A 30 -9.13 10.98 6.07
N LYS A 31 -8.72 11.62 7.19
CA LYS A 31 -7.93 12.86 7.16
C LYS A 31 -6.57 12.65 7.83
N THR A 32 -5.51 12.90 7.06
CA THR A 32 -4.14 12.93 7.54
C THR A 32 -3.70 14.40 7.77
N PRO A 33 -2.90 14.68 8.77
CA PRO A 33 -2.22 13.76 9.69
C PRO A 33 -3.05 13.29 10.92
N GLN A 34 -4.31 13.75 11.10
CA GLN A 34 -5.10 13.50 12.31
C GLN A 34 -5.38 12.01 12.57
N MET A 35 -5.46 11.19 11.50
CA MET A 35 -5.58 9.74 11.68
C MET A 35 -4.32 9.15 12.33
N ASP A 36 -3.14 9.64 11.95
CA ASP A 36 -1.87 9.17 12.49
C ASP A 36 -1.69 9.60 13.95
N GLU A 37 -2.10 10.85 14.31
CA GLU A 37 -2.15 11.32 15.69
C GLU A 37 -3.03 10.43 16.56
N PHE A 38 -4.22 10.11 16.08
CA PHE A 38 -5.14 9.20 16.77
C PHE A 38 -4.55 7.80 16.91
N ALA A 39 -3.97 7.24 15.86
CA ALA A 39 -3.37 5.90 15.86
C ALA A 39 -2.20 5.81 16.84
N ALA A 40 -1.28 6.78 16.83
CA ALA A 40 -0.14 6.82 17.74
C ALA A 40 -0.57 6.98 19.21
N LYS A 41 -1.59 7.84 19.48
CA LYS A 41 -2.14 8.00 20.83
C LYS A 41 -2.77 6.71 21.33
N CYS A 42 -3.57 6.03 20.50
CA CYS A 42 -4.14 4.73 20.87
C CYS A 42 -3.06 3.67 21.11
N ALA A 43 -2.02 3.63 20.27
CA ALA A 43 -0.88 2.73 20.44
C ALA A 43 -0.17 2.96 21.78
N ALA A 44 0.14 4.22 22.11
CA ALA A 44 0.75 4.58 23.40
C ALA A 44 -0.11 4.15 24.60
N ASP A 45 -1.44 4.37 24.52
CA ASP A 45 -2.35 3.97 25.62
C ASP A 45 -2.49 2.44 25.73
N ILE A 46 -2.43 1.71 24.61
CA ILE A 46 -2.41 0.24 24.59
C ILE A 46 -1.12 -0.27 25.27
N ILE A 47 0.03 0.34 24.98
CA ILE A 47 1.31 -0.02 25.61
C ILE A 47 1.21 0.18 27.13
N ARG A 48 0.71 1.34 27.57
CA ARG A 48 0.56 1.65 29.01
C ARG A 48 -0.36 0.67 29.72
N ALA A 49 -1.48 0.31 29.08
CA ALA A 49 -2.50 -0.50 29.73
C ALA A 49 -2.25 -2.01 29.62
N HIS A 50 -1.64 -2.49 28.53
CA HIS A 50 -1.65 -3.91 28.19
C HIS A 50 -0.27 -4.51 27.90
N ARG A 51 0.77 -3.70 27.62
CA ARG A 51 2.13 -4.18 27.33
C ARG A 51 2.15 -5.37 26.34
N PRO A 52 1.66 -5.19 25.10
CA PRO A 52 1.55 -6.27 24.13
C PRO A 52 2.93 -6.83 23.76
N ASP A 53 3.03 -8.13 23.49
CA ASP A 53 4.25 -8.79 23.01
C ASP A 53 4.62 -8.36 21.60
N LEU A 54 3.61 -8.04 20.76
CA LEU A 54 3.77 -7.51 19.40
C LEU A 54 2.75 -6.41 19.17
N MET A 55 3.20 -5.28 18.63
CA MET A 55 2.34 -4.20 18.14
C MET A 55 2.70 -3.86 16.70
N LEU A 56 1.69 -3.77 15.86
CA LEU A 56 1.81 -3.24 14.51
C LEU A 56 1.10 -1.88 14.46
N LEU A 57 1.86 -0.83 14.15
CA LEU A 57 1.36 0.54 14.02
C LEU A 57 1.59 1.02 12.60
N HIS A 58 0.51 1.44 11.91
CA HIS A 58 0.58 2.02 10.59
C HIS A 58 0.37 3.53 10.68
N LEU A 59 1.33 4.29 10.12
CA LEU A 59 1.30 5.74 10.01
C LEU A 59 1.44 6.12 8.53
N SER A 60 0.49 6.86 8.00
CA SER A 60 0.31 7.06 6.55
C SER A 60 0.73 8.44 6.04
N TYR A 61 1.11 9.37 6.91
CA TYR A 61 1.29 10.76 6.52
C TYR A 61 2.45 10.98 5.52
N VAL A 62 3.54 10.24 5.64
CA VAL A 62 4.67 10.33 4.68
C VAL A 62 4.22 9.89 3.29
N ASP A 63 3.49 8.77 3.19
CA ASP A 63 2.92 8.29 1.93
C ASP A 63 1.98 9.34 1.33
N HIS A 64 1.04 9.87 2.13
CA HIS A 64 0.11 10.91 1.69
C HIS A 64 0.83 12.17 1.16
N GLN A 65 1.91 12.62 1.82
CA GLN A 65 2.67 13.77 1.35
C GLN A 65 3.49 13.46 0.09
N ARG A 66 4.02 12.25 -0.04
CA ARG A 66 4.70 11.82 -1.27
C ARG A 66 3.75 11.80 -2.46
N HIS A 67 2.52 11.36 -2.29
CA HIS A 67 1.50 11.48 -3.35
C HIS A 67 1.33 12.92 -3.83
N ARG A 68 1.36 13.90 -2.94
CA ARG A 68 1.12 15.32 -3.24
C ARG A 68 2.35 16.06 -3.75
N LEU A 69 3.51 15.79 -3.18
CA LEU A 69 4.75 16.55 -3.39
C LEU A 69 5.73 15.81 -4.33
N GLY A 70 5.46 14.55 -4.61
CA GLY A 70 6.32 13.70 -5.41
C GLY A 70 7.43 13.04 -4.59
N VAL A 71 8.12 12.10 -5.24
CA VAL A 71 9.15 11.25 -4.63
C VAL A 71 10.31 12.07 -4.05
N HIS A 72 10.68 13.17 -4.68
CA HIS A 72 11.78 14.07 -4.27
C HIS A 72 11.28 15.41 -3.73
N GLY A 73 9.99 15.49 -3.34
CA GLY A 73 9.43 16.69 -2.71
C GLY A 73 10.04 16.96 -1.33
N ASP A 74 9.83 18.17 -0.82
CA ASP A 74 10.22 18.50 0.56
C ASP A 74 9.30 17.79 1.56
N LEU A 75 9.80 16.69 2.11
CA LEU A 75 9.10 15.84 3.07
C LEU A 75 9.56 16.03 4.53
N GLU A 76 10.45 17.00 4.80
CA GLU A 76 11.02 17.18 6.13
C GLU A 76 9.93 17.34 7.19
N HIS A 77 8.88 18.12 6.90
CA HIS A 77 7.75 18.29 7.80
C HIS A 77 6.99 17.00 8.09
N ALA A 78 6.86 16.10 7.09
CA ALA A 78 6.18 14.82 7.26
C ALA A 78 7.02 13.85 8.10
N PHE A 79 8.33 13.81 7.89
CA PHE A 79 9.23 13.01 8.71
C PHE A 79 9.30 13.53 10.15
N ARG A 80 9.37 14.85 10.37
CA ARG A 80 9.31 15.43 11.72
C ARG A 80 8.00 15.11 12.44
N PHE A 81 6.90 15.09 11.71
CA PHE A 81 5.61 14.72 12.27
C PHE A 81 5.60 13.25 12.71
N ILE A 82 6.03 12.31 11.85
CA ILE A 82 6.10 10.87 12.19
C ILE A 82 7.07 10.61 13.34
N ASP A 83 8.21 11.29 13.37
CA ASP A 83 9.17 11.23 14.48
C ASP A 83 8.51 11.63 15.81
N GLY A 84 7.70 12.70 15.81
CA GLY A 84 6.89 13.09 16.98
C GLY A 84 5.86 12.04 17.40
N GLN A 85 5.22 11.35 16.45
CA GLN A 85 4.31 10.24 16.77
C GLN A 85 5.05 9.03 17.35
N MET A 86 6.23 8.73 16.83
CA MET A 86 7.10 7.71 17.42
C MET A 86 7.58 8.07 18.82
N GLY A 87 7.80 9.38 19.08
CA GLY A 87 8.08 9.88 20.42
C GLY A 87 7.02 9.46 21.43
N LEU A 88 5.73 9.59 21.10
CA LEU A 88 4.63 9.17 22.00
C LEU A 88 4.69 7.65 22.35
N VAL A 89 5.08 6.85 21.37
CA VAL A 89 5.24 5.39 21.56
C VAL A 89 6.45 5.10 22.48
N LEU A 90 7.58 5.78 22.24
CA LEU A 90 8.78 5.63 23.06
C LEU A 90 8.55 6.09 24.51
N ASP A 91 7.88 7.23 24.71
CA ASP A 91 7.50 7.72 26.05
C ASP A 91 6.65 6.68 26.80
N ALA A 92 5.69 6.06 26.13
CA ALA A 92 4.86 5.01 26.72
C ALA A 92 5.66 3.75 27.09
N LEU A 93 6.65 3.37 26.27
CA LEU A 93 7.58 2.28 26.59
C LEU A 93 8.47 2.63 27.76
N GLU A 94 9.00 3.86 27.85
CA GLU A 94 9.82 4.33 28.96
C GLU A 94 9.04 4.34 30.28
N GLU A 95 7.84 4.94 30.28
CA GLU A 95 6.95 4.98 31.44
C GLU A 95 6.58 3.59 31.97
N THR A 96 6.52 2.59 31.11
CA THR A 96 6.22 1.20 31.49
C THR A 96 7.46 0.35 31.77
N GLY A 97 8.66 0.92 31.64
CA GLY A 97 9.95 0.22 31.84
C GLY A 97 10.23 -0.81 30.74
N GLY A 98 9.66 -0.61 29.55
CA GLY A 98 9.70 -1.57 28.43
C GLY A 98 10.80 -1.30 27.39
N VAL A 99 11.39 -0.10 27.35
CA VAL A 99 12.36 0.29 26.31
C VAL A 99 13.54 -0.68 26.20
N GLU A 100 14.13 -1.06 27.30
CA GLU A 100 15.30 -1.95 27.37
C GLU A 100 15.01 -3.37 26.80
N ASN A 101 13.74 -3.76 26.77
CA ASN A 101 13.29 -5.09 26.38
C ASN A 101 12.49 -5.09 25.07
N THR A 102 12.42 -3.96 24.37
CA THR A 102 11.62 -3.83 23.17
C THR A 102 12.49 -3.68 21.92
N ASN A 103 12.28 -4.53 20.93
CA ASN A 103 12.80 -4.32 19.60
C ASN A 103 11.82 -3.44 18.82
N ILE A 104 12.34 -2.40 18.19
CA ILE A 104 11.57 -1.49 17.31
C ILE A 104 11.98 -1.76 15.89
N VAL A 105 10.98 -2.02 15.03
CA VAL A 105 11.16 -2.19 13.60
C VAL A 105 10.41 -1.08 12.90
N LEU A 106 11.14 -0.24 12.16
CA LEU A 106 10.57 0.80 11.31
C LEU A 106 10.76 0.36 9.86
N LEU A 107 9.66 0.25 9.15
CA LEU A 107 9.67 -0.21 7.77
C LEU A 107 8.70 0.60 6.90
N GLY A 108 8.98 0.62 5.60
CA GLY A 108 8.01 1.03 4.58
C GLY A 108 7.46 -0.20 3.86
N ASP A 109 6.21 -0.13 3.48
CA ASP A 109 5.49 -1.18 2.77
C ASP A 109 5.74 -1.14 1.25
N HIS A 110 6.00 0.03 0.68
CA HIS A 110 6.31 0.24 -0.73
C HIS A 110 7.09 1.53 -0.98
N GLY A 111 7.67 1.65 -2.18
CA GLY A 111 8.15 2.91 -2.73
C GLY A 111 7.08 3.64 -3.53
N GLN A 112 7.44 4.75 -4.18
CA GLN A 112 6.55 5.48 -5.09
C GLN A 112 7.30 5.91 -6.36
N LEU A 113 6.58 6.05 -7.47
CA LEU A 113 7.07 6.59 -8.75
C LEU A 113 6.24 7.81 -9.15
N TYR A 114 6.85 8.72 -9.89
CA TYR A 114 6.16 9.85 -10.48
C TYR A 114 5.14 9.42 -11.53
N CYS A 115 4.01 10.14 -11.62
CA CYS A 115 3.05 10.06 -12.71
C CYS A 115 2.71 11.45 -13.24
N ASP A 116 2.59 11.54 -14.56
CA ASP A 116 2.15 12.74 -15.27
C ASP A 116 0.83 12.50 -15.99
N GLU A 117 0.61 11.27 -16.44
CA GLU A 117 -0.50 10.88 -17.26
C GLU A 117 -1.25 9.70 -16.65
N MET A 118 -2.57 9.68 -16.85
CA MET A 118 -3.43 8.55 -16.53
C MET A 118 -3.94 7.90 -17.82
N PHE A 119 -3.90 6.57 -17.83
CA PHE A 119 -4.54 5.77 -18.87
C PHE A 119 -5.77 5.06 -18.30
N HIS A 120 -6.92 5.25 -18.93
CA HIS A 120 -8.21 4.74 -18.47
C HIS A 120 -8.51 3.38 -19.14
N LEU A 121 -8.06 2.28 -18.52
CA LEU A 121 -8.26 0.92 -19.05
C LEU A 121 -9.74 0.57 -19.24
N ASN A 122 -10.59 0.90 -18.25
CA ASN A 122 -12.01 0.59 -18.35
C ASN A 122 -12.70 1.40 -19.44
N ALA A 123 -12.30 2.64 -19.71
CA ALA A 123 -12.79 3.40 -20.85
C ALA A 123 -12.34 2.77 -22.20
N LEU A 124 -11.13 2.19 -22.26
CA LEU A 124 -10.72 1.37 -23.40
C LEU A 124 -11.62 0.13 -23.55
N PHE A 125 -11.90 -0.58 -22.44
CA PHE A 125 -12.77 -1.77 -22.46
C PHE A 125 -14.21 -1.42 -22.84
N HIS A 126 -14.72 -0.28 -22.41
CA HIS A 126 -15.99 0.26 -22.86
C HIS A 126 -16.02 0.45 -24.39
N ARG A 127 -14.97 1.05 -24.97
CA ARG A 127 -14.87 1.21 -26.45
C ARG A 127 -14.75 -0.10 -27.21
N LEU A 128 -14.18 -1.14 -26.59
CA LEU A 128 -14.10 -2.49 -27.15
C LEU A 128 -15.42 -3.27 -27.01
N GLY A 129 -16.44 -2.68 -26.34
CA GLY A 129 -17.72 -3.32 -26.08
C GLY A 129 -17.69 -4.35 -24.95
N TRP A 130 -16.65 -4.36 -24.14
CA TRP A 130 -16.46 -5.29 -23.02
C TRP A 130 -16.99 -4.80 -21.69
N LEU A 131 -17.32 -3.52 -21.59
CA LEU A 131 -17.83 -2.88 -20.38
C LEU A 131 -18.98 -1.94 -20.76
N GLN A 132 -20.00 -1.87 -19.92
CA GLN A 132 -21.15 -0.99 -20.07
C GLN A 132 -21.31 -0.13 -18.82
N THR A 133 -21.67 1.14 -19.03
CA THR A 133 -22.01 2.08 -17.96
C THR A 133 -23.52 2.32 -17.92
N ALA A 134 -24.03 2.57 -16.72
CA ALA A 134 -25.39 3.04 -16.51
C ALA A 134 -25.54 4.54 -16.85
N GLU A 135 -26.76 5.07 -16.87
CA GLU A 135 -27.03 6.49 -17.14
C GLU A 135 -26.35 7.45 -16.16
N ASP A 136 -26.11 7.00 -14.93
CA ASP A 136 -25.41 7.78 -13.89
C ASP A 136 -23.87 7.67 -13.98
N GLY A 137 -23.34 6.98 -15.01
CA GLY A 137 -21.91 6.74 -15.22
C GLY A 137 -21.31 5.63 -14.33
N SER A 138 -22.11 4.95 -13.52
CA SER A 138 -21.66 3.79 -12.75
C SER A 138 -21.48 2.55 -13.63
N LEU A 139 -20.76 1.54 -13.14
CA LEU A 139 -20.60 0.27 -13.83
C LEU A 139 -21.96 -0.47 -13.86
N ALA A 140 -22.48 -0.75 -15.07
CA ALA A 140 -23.70 -1.53 -15.26
C ALA A 140 -23.40 -3.02 -15.44
N ASP A 141 -22.48 -3.36 -16.36
CA ASP A 141 -22.06 -4.73 -16.65
C ASP A 141 -20.66 -4.77 -17.29
N TYR A 142 -20.03 -5.93 -17.28
CA TYR A 142 -18.73 -6.12 -17.94
C TYR A 142 -18.52 -7.58 -18.39
N GLN A 143 -17.77 -7.75 -19.44
CA GLN A 143 -17.13 -9.01 -19.84
C GLN A 143 -15.66 -9.01 -19.35
N VAL A 144 -14.98 -7.87 -19.47
CA VAL A 144 -13.60 -7.63 -19.01
C VAL A 144 -13.58 -6.35 -18.17
N TYR A 145 -12.99 -6.41 -16.99
CA TYR A 145 -12.89 -5.29 -16.04
C TYR A 145 -11.47 -5.13 -15.52
N ALA A 146 -11.00 -3.91 -15.43
CA ALA A 146 -9.72 -3.55 -14.81
C ALA A 146 -9.92 -3.00 -13.39
N ALA A 147 -9.47 -3.75 -12.39
CA ALA A 147 -9.32 -3.22 -11.04
C ALA A 147 -8.01 -2.44 -10.95
N ASN A 148 -8.11 -1.14 -10.74
CA ASN A 148 -7.00 -0.21 -10.71
C ASN A 148 -6.18 -0.35 -9.43
N CYS A 149 -4.89 -0.61 -9.55
CA CYS A 149 -3.88 -0.63 -8.50
C CYS A 149 -2.84 0.50 -8.70
N SER A 150 -3.23 1.62 -9.26
CA SER A 150 -2.42 2.81 -9.58
C SER A 150 -1.40 2.58 -10.70
N LEU A 151 -0.21 2.03 -10.44
CA LEU A 151 0.81 1.78 -11.47
C LEU A 151 0.67 0.42 -12.14
N SER A 152 -0.25 -0.40 -11.65
CA SER A 152 -0.67 -1.66 -12.27
C SER A 152 -2.18 -1.78 -12.25
N ALA A 153 -2.71 -2.75 -12.98
CA ALA A 153 -4.14 -3.10 -12.97
C ALA A 153 -4.31 -4.61 -13.05
N HIS A 154 -5.22 -5.14 -12.25
CA HIS A 154 -5.65 -6.52 -12.32
C HIS A 154 -6.86 -6.64 -13.24
N ILE A 155 -6.80 -7.53 -14.21
CA ILE A 155 -7.83 -7.73 -15.22
C ILE A 155 -8.64 -8.98 -14.89
N TYR A 156 -9.94 -8.81 -14.80
CA TYR A 156 -10.92 -9.85 -14.48
C TYR A 156 -11.81 -10.11 -15.67
N LEU A 157 -12.03 -11.38 -15.98
CA LEU A 157 -12.92 -11.83 -17.04
C LEU A 157 -14.14 -12.54 -16.44
N ARG A 158 -15.29 -12.40 -17.09
CA ARG A 158 -16.41 -13.30 -16.83
C ARG A 158 -16.08 -14.72 -17.31
N PRO A 159 -16.61 -15.77 -16.64
CA PRO A 159 -16.26 -17.16 -16.96
C PRO A 159 -16.53 -17.60 -18.39
N GLU A 160 -17.50 -16.96 -19.06
CA GLU A 160 -17.86 -17.24 -20.45
C GLU A 160 -16.97 -16.57 -21.50
N VAL A 161 -16.05 -15.70 -21.09
CA VAL A 161 -15.19 -14.92 -21.99
C VAL A 161 -13.95 -15.74 -22.37
N ASP A 162 -13.67 -15.81 -23.66
CA ASP A 162 -12.46 -16.47 -24.17
C ASP A 162 -11.20 -15.67 -23.77
N ARG A 163 -10.44 -16.22 -22.85
CA ARG A 163 -9.22 -15.65 -22.28
C ARG A 163 -8.14 -15.41 -23.35
N GLU A 164 -7.98 -16.36 -24.28
CA GLU A 164 -6.98 -16.25 -25.35
C GLU A 164 -7.32 -15.11 -26.33
N MET A 165 -8.59 -14.98 -26.66
CA MET A 165 -9.07 -13.86 -27.47
C MET A 165 -8.79 -12.52 -26.80
N VAL A 166 -9.10 -12.39 -25.50
CA VAL A 166 -8.82 -11.16 -24.74
C VAL A 166 -7.32 -10.89 -24.70
N TYR A 167 -6.49 -11.90 -24.47
CA TYR A 167 -5.04 -11.74 -24.47
C TYR A 167 -4.50 -11.22 -25.80
N CYS A 168 -4.96 -11.79 -26.93
CA CYS A 168 -4.59 -11.30 -28.26
C CYS A 168 -4.96 -9.83 -28.46
N VAL A 169 -6.17 -9.43 -28.06
CA VAL A 169 -6.61 -8.02 -28.17
C VAL A 169 -5.78 -7.11 -27.26
N LEU A 170 -5.48 -7.54 -26.03
CA LEU A 170 -4.61 -6.77 -25.13
C LEU A 170 -3.21 -6.55 -25.71
N LEU A 171 -2.62 -7.56 -26.36
CA LEU A 171 -1.33 -7.43 -27.08
C LEU A 171 -1.41 -6.46 -28.27
N GLU A 172 -2.53 -6.41 -28.98
CA GLU A 172 -2.76 -5.41 -30.02
C GLU A 172 -2.88 -4.01 -29.45
N GLN A 173 -3.58 -3.84 -28.32
CA GLN A 173 -3.65 -2.55 -27.64
C GLN A 173 -2.29 -2.13 -27.08
N GLN A 174 -1.49 -3.06 -26.58
CA GLN A 174 -0.10 -2.78 -26.16
C GLN A 174 0.74 -2.21 -27.31
N LYS A 175 0.63 -2.76 -28.52
CA LYS A 175 1.31 -2.21 -29.72
C LYS A 175 0.86 -0.79 -30.03
N LYS A 176 -0.42 -0.49 -29.80
CA LYS A 176 -1.00 0.84 -30.02
C LYS A 176 -0.64 1.84 -28.93
N TYR A 177 -0.53 1.38 -27.71
CA TYR A 177 -0.28 2.18 -26.51
C TYR A 177 0.93 1.68 -25.69
N PRO A 178 2.13 1.54 -26.30
CA PRO A 178 3.26 0.86 -25.66
C PRO A 178 3.79 1.56 -24.40
N LYS A 179 3.63 2.90 -24.31
CA LYS A 179 3.97 3.66 -23.10
C LYS A 179 3.03 3.35 -21.92
N TYR A 180 1.75 3.06 -22.23
CA TYR A 180 0.69 2.95 -21.21
C TYR A 180 0.49 1.51 -20.75
N LEU A 181 0.73 0.55 -21.62
CA LEU A 181 0.64 -0.89 -21.39
C LEU A 181 2.04 -1.49 -21.54
N GLU A 182 2.95 -1.15 -20.61
CA GLU A 182 4.37 -1.53 -20.73
C GLU A 182 4.54 -3.05 -20.74
N ARG A 183 3.83 -3.73 -19.85
CA ARG A 183 3.87 -5.19 -19.77
C ARG A 183 2.51 -5.76 -19.41
N ILE A 184 2.17 -6.87 -20.03
CA ILE A 184 0.99 -7.67 -19.74
C ILE A 184 1.48 -9.04 -19.27
N PHE A 185 1.07 -9.40 -18.07
CA PHE A 185 1.37 -10.70 -17.48
C PHE A 185 0.12 -11.56 -17.51
N THR A 186 0.27 -12.81 -17.88
CA THR A 186 -0.75 -13.82 -17.61
C THR A 186 -0.82 -14.14 -16.11
N LYS A 187 -1.90 -14.78 -15.68
CA LYS A 187 -2.04 -15.27 -14.30
C LYS A 187 -0.88 -16.15 -13.88
N GLU A 188 -0.41 -17.00 -14.78
CA GLU A 188 0.70 -17.93 -14.57
C GLU A 188 2.05 -17.21 -14.40
N GLU A 189 2.31 -16.19 -15.23
CA GLU A 189 3.51 -15.36 -15.10
C GLU A 189 3.48 -14.52 -13.81
N ALA A 190 2.32 -13.98 -13.44
CA ALA A 190 2.14 -13.25 -12.18
C ALA A 190 2.37 -14.17 -10.97
N ALA A 191 1.87 -15.42 -11.01
CA ALA A 191 2.08 -16.40 -9.96
C ALA A 191 3.57 -16.79 -9.79
N GLN A 192 4.36 -16.81 -10.86
CA GLN A 192 5.82 -17.00 -10.77
C GLN A 192 6.53 -15.86 -10.03
N MET A 193 5.89 -14.69 -9.95
CA MET A 193 6.36 -13.54 -9.17
C MET A 193 5.68 -13.43 -7.80
N HIS A 194 5.03 -14.49 -7.34
CA HIS A 194 4.27 -14.56 -6.08
C HIS A 194 3.05 -13.63 -6.02
N LEU A 195 2.57 -13.13 -7.14
CA LEU A 195 1.32 -12.39 -7.24
C LEU A 195 0.19 -13.35 -7.64
N THR A 196 -0.63 -13.73 -6.66
CA THR A 196 -1.74 -14.67 -6.83
C THR A 196 -3.09 -14.00 -6.56
N GLY A 197 -4.14 -14.47 -7.22
CA GLY A 197 -5.50 -13.93 -7.07
C GLY A 197 -6.44 -14.50 -8.13
N ASP A 198 -7.68 -14.01 -8.14
CA ASP A 198 -8.70 -14.46 -9.09
C ASP A 198 -8.70 -13.66 -10.41
N PHE A 199 -7.72 -12.79 -10.62
CA PHE A 199 -7.52 -12.08 -11.88
C PHE A 199 -7.00 -13.02 -12.99
N ASP A 200 -7.20 -12.64 -14.24
CA ASP A 200 -6.73 -13.36 -15.43
C ASP A 200 -5.42 -12.79 -15.98
N PHE A 201 -5.25 -11.47 -15.91
CA PHE A 201 -4.05 -10.76 -16.36
C PHE A 201 -3.68 -9.66 -15.37
N VAL A 202 -2.41 -9.24 -15.42
CA VAL A 202 -1.93 -8.03 -14.75
C VAL A 202 -1.27 -7.14 -15.80
N ILE A 203 -1.61 -5.87 -15.80
CA ILE A 203 -1.00 -4.88 -16.69
C ILE A 203 -0.18 -3.91 -15.86
N GLU A 204 1.07 -3.75 -16.20
CA GLU A 204 1.99 -2.77 -15.63
C GLU A 204 2.01 -1.53 -16.50
N ALA A 205 1.86 -0.35 -15.89
CA ALA A 205 2.01 0.92 -16.57
C ALA A 205 3.48 1.26 -16.86
N GLY A 206 3.72 2.01 -17.93
CA GLY A 206 5.05 2.49 -18.26
C GLY A 206 5.49 3.68 -17.42
N ASP A 207 6.67 4.22 -17.79
CA ASP A 207 7.26 5.33 -17.06
C ASP A 207 6.33 6.55 -17.04
N ARG A 208 6.18 7.15 -15.84
CA ARG A 208 5.36 8.33 -15.53
C ARG A 208 3.86 8.20 -15.90
N VAL A 209 3.36 6.95 -15.96
CA VAL A 209 1.96 6.62 -16.24
C VAL A 209 1.33 5.93 -15.03
N CYS A 210 0.10 6.26 -14.72
CA CYS A 210 -0.75 5.48 -13.84
C CYS A 210 -2.09 5.14 -14.52
N PHE A 211 -2.84 4.19 -13.95
CA PHE A 211 -4.18 3.87 -14.45
C PHE A 211 -5.24 4.73 -13.77
N GLY A 212 -6.14 5.29 -14.60
CA GLY A 212 -7.26 6.09 -14.14
C GLY A 212 -8.51 5.25 -13.87
N ARG A 213 -9.52 5.88 -13.26
CA ARG A 213 -10.75 5.20 -12.83
C ARG A 213 -11.95 5.38 -13.75
N ALA A 214 -11.84 6.20 -14.81
CA ALA A 214 -12.95 6.43 -15.71
C ALA A 214 -13.40 5.12 -16.37
N LEU A 215 -14.71 4.88 -16.35
CA LEU A 215 -15.33 3.69 -16.93
C LEU A 215 -15.68 3.89 -18.41
N ASP A 216 -15.87 5.14 -18.85
CA ASP A 216 -16.19 5.55 -20.19
C ASP A 216 -15.51 6.88 -20.55
N GLY A 217 -15.88 7.47 -21.66
CA GLY A 217 -15.42 8.79 -22.09
C GLY A 217 -14.62 8.78 -23.39
N GLU A 218 -14.46 9.99 -23.96
CA GLU A 218 -13.77 10.17 -25.24
C GLU A 218 -12.24 10.19 -25.10
N GLN A 219 -11.72 10.50 -23.91
CA GLN A 219 -10.29 10.55 -23.66
C GLN A 219 -9.83 9.33 -22.89
N LEU A 220 -8.94 8.55 -23.50
CA LEU A 220 -8.26 7.42 -22.82
C LEU A 220 -7.06 7.87 -22.00
N ILE A 221 -6.54 9.05 -22.29
CA ILE A 221 -5.33 9.60 -21.65
C ILE A 221 -5.69 10.98 -21.13
N THR A 222 -5.44 11.21 -19.84
CA THR A 222 -5.62 12.50 -19.18
C THR A 222 -4.37 12.85 -18.39
N SER A 223 -4.14 14.15 -18.15
CA SER A 223 -3.09 14.56 -17.21
C SER A 223 -3.54 14.28 -15.77
N VAL A 224 -2.61 13.91 -14.90
CA VAL A 224 -2.89 13.78 -13.45
C VAL A 224 -3.34 15.13 -12.84
N ASN A 225 -3.02 16.25 -13.50
CA ASN A 225 -3.40 17.59 -13.05
C ASN A 225 -4.81 18.03 -13.49
N ASP A 226 -5.42 17.32 -14.45
CA ASP A 226 -6.72 17.69 -15.03
C ASP A 226 -7.92 17.15 -14.23
N ILE A 227 -7.67 16.29 -13.26
CA ILE A 227 -8.73 15.65 -12.48
C ILE A 227 -9.20 16.57 -11.37
N LYS A 228 -10.40 17.15 -11.56
CA LYS A 228 -11.04 18.06 -10.60
C LYS A 228 -11.55 17.34 -9.33
N GLU A 229 -11.82 16.05 -9.40
CA GLU A 229 -12.47 15.27 -8.33
C GLU A 229 -11.51 14.57 -7.38
N TYR A 230 -10.28 14.39 -7.77
CA TYR A 230 -9.24 13.77 -6.94
C TYR A 230 -8.04 14.70 -6.83
N LYS A 231 -7.51 14.90 -5.62
CA LYS A 231 -6.26 15.67 -5.48
C LYS A 231 -5.21 15.05 -6.38
N PRO A 232 -4.55 15.84 -7.24
CA PRO A 232 -3.57 15.31 -8.17
C PRO A 232 -2.48 14.58 -7.39
N SER A 233 -2.34 13.27 -7.66
CA SER A 233 -1.23 12.48 -7.17
C SER A 233 -0.11 12.58 -8.19
N VAL A 234 0.91 13.37 -7.90
CA VAL A 234 2.09 13.47 -8.78
C VAL A 234 3.04 12.29 -8.64
N SER A 235 2.83 11.43 -7.64
CA SER A 235 3.47 10.12 -7.51
C SER A 235 2.51 9.13 -6.86
N THR A 236 2.72 7.86 -7.17
CA THR A 236 1.92 6.76 -6.63
C THR A 236 2.73 5.46 -6.61
N HIS A 237 2.12 4.36 -6.16
CA HIS A 237 2.75 3.05 -5.96
C HIS A 237 2.00 1.93 -6.69
N GLY A 238 2.34 0.66 -6.43
CA GLY A 238 1.73 -0.50 -7.09
C GLY A 238 2.49 -0.94 -8.35
N HIS A 239 3.79 -0.63 -8.43
CA HIS A 239 4.70 -0.96 -9.52
C HIS A 239 5.49 -2.24 -9.23
N LEU A 240 6.13 -2.76 -10.27
CA LEU A 240 7.02 -3.91 -10.17
C LEU A 240 8.19 -3.65 -9.21
N PRO A 241 8.65 -4.67 -8.43
CA PRO A 241 9.59 -4.49 -7.33
C PRO A 241 11.00 -4.01 -7.74
N TRP A 242 11.36 -4.07 -9.01
CA TRP A 242 12.64 -3.54 -9.52
C TRP A 242 12.56 -2.11 -10.04
N LYS A 243 11.38 -1.50 -10.06
CA LYS A 243 11.19 -0.08 -10.39
C LYS A 243 11.31 0.77 -9.12
N GLY A 244 11.92 1.94 -9.24
CA GLY A 244 11.97 2.94 -8.18
C GLY A 244 12.79 2.58 -6.94
N ASP A 245 12.69 3.45 -5.94
CA ASP A 245 13.38 3.31 -4.66
C ASP A 245 12.72 2.25 -3.80
N LYS A 246 13.55 1.53 -3.04
CA LYS A 246 13.08 0.52 -2.11
C LYS A 246 12.76 1.14 -0.74
N PRO A 247 11.70 0.67 -0.06
CA PRO A 247 11.38 1.13 1.27
C PRO A 247 12.47 0.75 2.28
N PRO A 248 12.65 1.55 3.37
CA PRO A 248 13.60 1.23 4.43
C PRO A 248 13.12 0.05 5.27
N PHE A 249 14.08 -0.65 5.88
CA PHE A 249 13.88 -1.60 6.97
C PHE A 249 14.94 -1.35 8.03
N ILE A 250 14.54 -0.82 9.18
CA ILE A 250 15.42 -0.39 10.26
C ILE A 250 15.04 -1.17 11.53
N VAL A 251 16.02 -1.74 12.19
CA VAL A 251 15.85 -2.51 13.43
C VAL A 251 16.67 -1.87 14.53
N ALA A 252 16.06 -1.64 15.67
CA ALA A 252 16.70 -1.16 16.90
C ALA A 252 16.20 -1.94 18.10
N GLY A 253 17.03 -2.12 19.11
CA GLY A 253 16.64 -2.78 20.36
C GLY A 253 17.65 -3.83 20.82
N PRO A 254 17.31 -4.58 21.89
CA PRO A 254 18.26 -5.49 22.55
C PRO A 254 18.73 -6.63 21.65
N ASN A 255 17.88 -7.11 20.72
CA ASN A 255 18.21 -8.21 19.83
C ASN A 255 18.71 -7.73 18.45
N ALA A 256 18.86 -6.42 18.23
CA ALA A 256 19.38 -5.87 16.99
C ALA A 256 20.91 -5.78 16.98
N VAL A 257 21.53 -6.06 15.83
CA VAL A 257 22.96 -5.81 15.61
C VAL A 257 23.16 -4.33 15.28
N SER A 258 23.79 -3.61 16.22
CA SER A 258 24.03 -2.17 16.08
C SER A 258 25.04 -1.83 14.97
N GLY A 259 24.80 -0.73 14.27
CA GLY A 259 25.73 -0.18 13.26
C GLY A 259 25.83 -1.01 11.97
N ARG A 260 24.99 -2.01 11.79
CA ARG A 260 24.98 -2.84 10.58
C ARG A 260 24.16 -2.18 9.47
N ILE A 261 24.74 -2.07 8.29
CA ILE A 261 24.06 -1.62 7.06
C ILE A 261 24.06 -2.77 6.06
N ILE A 262 22.89 -3.07 5.51
CA ILE A 262 22.70 -4.09 4.47
C ILE A 262 22.13 -3.41 3.25
N HIS A 263 22.71 -3.67 2.09
CA HIS A 263 22.21 -3.18 0.82
C HIS A 263 21.36 -4.25 0.13
N GLY A 264 20.12 -3.91 -0.21
CA GLY A 264 19.14 -4.82 -0.78
C GLY A 264 18.38 -5.58 0.30
N GLY A 265 17.37 -6.34 -0.13
CA GLY A 265 16.44 -7.10 0.72
C GLY A 265 15.13 -7.27 -0.01
N ARG A 266 14.25 -8.06 0.54
CA ARG A 266 12.91 -8.34 0.01
C ARG A 266 11.88 -8.08 1.10
N LEU A 267 10.70 -7.57 0.73
CA LEU A 267 9.60 -7.37 1.70
C LEU A 267 9.20 -8.66 2.41
N ILE A 268 9.25 -9.78 1.72
CA ILE A 268 8.92 -11.09 2.30
C ILE A 268 9.89 -11.53 3.41
N ASP A 269 11.06 -10.90 3.54
CA ASP A 269 12.04 -11.19 4.59
C ASP A 269 11.75 -10.42 5.89
N HIS A 270 10.83 -9.45 5.88
CA HIS A 270 10.50 -8.63 7.05
C HIS A 270 9.84 -9.45 8.15
N ALA A 271 8.76 -10.18 7.83
CA ALA A 271 8.02 -10.96 8.81
C ALA A 271 8.88 -12.07 9.46
N PRO A 272 9.66 -12.89 8.71
CA PRO A 272 10.56 -13.86 9.34
C PRO A 272 11.66 -13.21 10.19
N THR A 273 12.13 -12.00 9.84
CA THR A 273 13.08 -11.25 10.67
C THR A 273 12.44 -10.80 11.99
N ILE A 274 11.20 -10.30 11.95
CA ILE A 274 10.44 -9.90 13.14
C ILE A 274 10.20 -11.12 14.05
N LEU A 275 9.84 -12.27 13.51
CA LEU A 275 9.69 -13.50 14.31
C LEU A 275 11.00 -13.88 14.99
N ARG A 276 12.13 -13.78 14.29
CA ARG A 276 13.45 -14.05 14.90
C ARG A 276 13.77 -13.07 16.02
N LEU A 277 13.44 -11.79 15.89
CA LEU A 277 13.57 -10.78 16.96
C LEU A 277 12.70 -11.10 18.17
N LEU A 278 11.58 -11.79 17.99
CA LEU A 278 10.70 -12.27 19.06
C LEU A 278 11.16 -13.61 19.66
N GLY A 279 12.26 -14.20 19.16
CA GLY A 279 12.72 -15.53 19.58
C GLY A 279 11.87 -16.69 19.05
N LEU A 280 11.12 -16.44 17.98
CA LEU A 280 10.28 -17.44 17.34
C LEU A 280 10.91 -17.97 16.04
N GLU A 281 10.66 -19.25 15.73
CA GLU A 281 11.10 -19.84 14.47
C GLU A 281 10.14 -19.48 13.32
N PRO A 282 10.65 -18.93 12.19
CA PRO A 282 9.84 -18.56 11.03
C PRO A 282 9.53 -19.75 10.14
N ILE A 283 8.63 -20.63 10.59
CA ILE A 283 8.27 -21.87 9.88
C ILE A 283 7.21 -21.57 8.81
N GLY A 284 7.40 -22.13 7.61
CA GLY A 284 6.40 -22.06 6.52
C GLY A 284 6.26 -20.70 5.86
N MET A 285 7.30 -19.87 5.90
CA MET A 285 7.33 -18.55 5.29
C MET A 285 8.09 -18.56 3.96
N ASP A 286 7.66 -17.74 2.99
CA ASP A 286 8.33 -17.61 1.68
C ASP A 286 9.66 -16.84 1.77
N GLY A 287 9.82 -15.98 2.76
CA GLY A 287 11.04 -15.23 3.04
C GLY A 287 11.94 -15.93 4.06
N HIS A 288 13.10 -15.32 4.30
CA HIS A 288 14.08 -15.77 5.29
C HIS A 288 14.47 -14.62 6.22
N PRO A 289 14.79 -14.90 7.50
CA PRO A 289 15.30 -13.87 8.39
C PRO A 289 16.56 -13.21 7.83
N VAL A 290 16.69 -11.91 8.02
CA VAL A 290 17.92 -11.18 7.75
C VAL A 290 18.84 -11.32 8.97
N ASP A 291 19.44 -12.50 9.15
CA ASP A 291 20.24 -12.86 10.32
C ASP A 291 21.35 -11.86 10.65
N ALA A 292 21.89 -11.16 9.64
CA ALA A 292 22.89 -10.13 9.84
C ALA A 292 22.39 -8.91 10.66
N LEU A 293 21.08 -8.76 10.82
CA LEU A 293 20.45 -7.70 11.64
C LEU A 293 20.05 -8.18 13.05
N VAL A 294 20.06 -9.48 13.29
CA VAL A 294 19.57 -10.09 14.54
C VAL A 294 20.75 -10.68 15.33
N ARG A 295 20.82 -10.42 16.60
CA ARG A 295 21.81 -11.05 17.48
C ARG A 295 21.48 -12.53 17.66
N PRO A 296 22.51 -13.40 17.74
CA PRO A 296 22.34 -14.83 18.02
C PRO A 296 21.59 -15.11 19.31
#